data_6796962c941dbe00c9fbd55e52705faa
#
_entry.id   6796962c941dbe00c9fbd55e52705faa
#
_cell.length_a   1.000
_cell.length_b   1.000
_cell.length_c   1.000
_cell.angle_alpha   90.00
_cell.angle_beta   90.00
_cell.angle_gamma   90.00
#
_symmetry.space_group_name_H-M   'P 1'
#
loop_
_entity.id
_entity.type
_entity.pdbx_description
1 polymer ?
#
loop_
_entity_poly.entity_id
_entity_poly.type
_entity_poly.pdbx_seq_one_letter_code
_entity_poly.pdbx_strand_id
1 'polypeptide(L)'
;APTSRRVRTIARAEQRTTVEPISLDDNVPFYQVRAMVRPWRLSGVIDALNKYGIRGLTTYAVHGAGVQIGTVERYAGSTFDESNANLVEKVVVEVVVVREQCQEVVDVIVDAAQTGEIGDGKIFLSPVHDIVRIRTGEVGAAAERMAGGRSDMKAKV
;
A
#
# COMPACT_ATOMS: atom_id res chain seq x y z
N ALA A 1 18.46 17.18 -33.88
CA ALA A 1 18.26 15.82 -33.41
C ALA A 1 17.41 15.81 -32.14
N PRO A 2 16.16 15.31 -32.15
CA PRO A 2 15.38 15.15 -30.94
C PRO A 2 15.02 13.69 -30.74
N THR A 3 15.92 12.89 -30.16
CA THR A 3 15.63 11.44 -30.07
C THR A 3 15.91 10.80 -28.70
N SER A 4 16.38 11.55 -27.71
CA SER A 4 16.79 10.88 -26.44
C SER A 4 15.68 10.83 -25.35
N ARG A 5 14.62 11.64 -25.45
CA ARG A 5 13.57 11.69 -24.42
C ARG A 5 12.45 10.64 -24.58
N ARG A 6 12.19 10.19 -25.82
CA ARG A 6 11.13 9.19 -26.09
C ARG A 6 11.55 7.76 -25.76
N VAL A 7 12.82 7.43 -25.87
CA VAL A 7 13.33 6.07 -25.61
C VAL A 7 13.31 5.73 -24.10
N ARG A 8 13.53 6.71 -23.21
CA ARG A 8 13.48 6.48 -21.75
C ARG A 8 12.08 6.22 -21.20
N THR A 9 11.05 6.73 -21.85
CA THR A 9 9.66 6.53 -21.40
C THR A 9 9.12 5.15 -21.76
N ILE A 10 9.57 4.58 -22.87
CA ILE A 10 9.12 3.25 -23.32
C ILE A 10 9.79 2.13 -22.52
N ALA A 11 11.08 2.26 -22.19
CA ALA A 11 11.80 1.27 -21.38
C ALA A 11 11.29 1.17 -19.92
N ARG A 12 10.61 2.19 -19.40
CA ARG A 12 10.08 2.23 -18.03
C ARG A 12 8.72 1.53 -17.89
N ALA A 13 8.03 1.26 -18.99
CA ALA A 13 6.73 0.57 -19.01
C ALA A 13 6.85 -0.97 -18.94
N GLU A 14 8.03 -1.53 -19.13
CA GLU A 14 8.22 -2.99 -19.26
C GLU A 14 8.71 -3.70 -17.99
N GLN A 15 9.02 -2.97 -16.91
CA GLN A 15 9.46 -3.59 -15.65
C GLN A 15 8.37 -3.50 -14.57
N ARG A 16 7.24 -4.17 -14.80
CA ARG A 16 6.31 -4.46 -13.72
C ARG A 16 6.93 -5.49 -12.79
N THR A 17 7.11 -5.12 -11.54
CA THR A 17 7.53 -6.06 -10.51
C THR A 17 6.41 -7.07 -10.28
N THR A 18 6.70 -8.34 -10.45
CA THR A 18 5.79 -9.42 -10.07
C THR A 18 6.06 -9.77 -8.62
N VAL A 19 5.02 -9.73 -7.79
CA VAL A 19 5.12 -10.16 -6.39
C VAL A 19 5.17 -11.68 -6.35
N GLU A 20 6.15 -12.22 -5.62
CA GLU A 20 6.22 -13.67 -5.37
C GLU A 20 5.02 -14.15 -4.55
N PRO A 21 4.62 -15.41 -4.67
CA PRO A 21 3.53 -15.98 -3.88
C PRO A 21 3.78 -15.81 -2.38
N ILE A 22 2.82 -15.22 -1.68
CA ILE A 22 2.90 -14.97 -0.24
C ILE A 22 2.45 -16.23 0.50
N SER A 23 3.31 -16.71 1.41
CA SER A 23 2.96 -17.82 2.29
C SER A 23 2.21 -17.29 3.52
N LEU A 24 0.93 -17.66 3.64
CA LEU A 24 0.05 -17.31 4.75
C LEU A 24 -0.38 -18.56 5.51
N ASP A 25 -0.68 -18.42 6.80
CA ASP A 25 -1.22 -19.50 7.61
C ASP A 25 -2.69 -19.76 7.25
N ASP A 26 -3.00 -21.01 6.92
CA ASP A 26 -4.35 -21.43 6.51
C ASP A 26 -5.40 -21.32 7.64
N ASN A 27 -4.94 -21.28 8.89
CA ASN A 27 -5.82 -21.15 10.05
C ASN A 27 -6.14 -19.69 10.40
N VAL A 28 -5.52 -18.72 9.74
CA VAL A 28 -5.75 -17.30 9.97
C VAL A 28 -6.71 -16.75 8.91
N PRO A 29 -7.92 -16.34 9.27
CA PRO A 29 -8.93 -15.91 8.30
C PRO A 29 -8.71 -14.48 7.77
N PHE A 30 -8.07 -13.62 8.58
CA PHE A 30 -7.91 -12.20 8.25
C PHE A 30 -6.45 -11.75 8.39
N TYR A 31 -6.05 -10.84 7.53
CA TYR A 31 -4.74 -10.21 7.59
C TYR A 31 -4.84 -8.70 7.48
N GLN A 32 -4.02 -8.03 8.27
CA GLN A 32 -3.74 -6.62 8.11
C GLN A 32 -2.61 -6.47 7.10
N VAL A 33 -2.89 -5.78 6.02
CA VAL A 33 -1.90 -5.35 5.03
C VAL A 33 -1.51 -3.93 5.37
N ARG A 34 -0.25 -3.71 5.72
CA ARG A 34 0.30 -2.41 6.08
C ARG A 34 1.44 -2.05 5.14
N ALA A 35 1.19 -1.11 4.25
CA ALA A 35 2.13 -0.64 3.24
C ALA A 35 2.70 0.73 3.61
N MET A 36 4.02 0.85 3.63
CA MET A 36 4.71 2.13 3.75
C MET A 36 5.07 2.61 2.35
N VAL A 37 4.49 3.72 1.93
CA VAL A 37 4.64 4.22 0.56
C VAL A 37 5.16 5.65 0.54
N ARG A 38 5.66 6.09 -0.61
CA ARG A 38 6.03 7.49 -0.82
C ARG A 38 4.78 8.38 -0.71
N PRO A 39 4.83 9.57 -0.07
CA PRO A 39 3.66 10.43 0.11
C PRO A 39 2.94 10.75 -1.20
N TRP A 40 3.66 11.02 -2.26
CA TRP A 40 3.09 11.36 -3.57
C TRP A 40 2.51 10.16 -4.34
N ARG A 41 2.71 8.93 -3.87
CA ARG A 41 2.06 7.72 -4.41
C ARG A 41 0.73 7.39 -3.73
N LEU A 42 0.44 8.02 -2.60
CA LEU A 42 -0.73 7.70 -1.78
C LEU A 42 -2.04 7.75 -2.57
N SER A 43 -2.29 8.83 -3.32
CA SER A 43 -3.54 8.97 -4.08
C SER A 43 -3.71 7.85 -5.10
N GLY A 44 -2.65 7.49 -5.82
CA GLY A 44 -2.69 6.39 -6.79
C GLY A 44 -2.95 5.03 -6.15
N VAL A 45 -2.41 4.79 -4.95
CA VAL A 45 -2.67 3.55 -4.18
C VAL A 45 -4.12 3.50 -3.71
N ILE A 46 -4.65 4.60 -3.18
CA ILE A 46 -6.05 4.69 -2.74
C ILE A 46 -7.00 4.44 -3.92
N ASP A 47 -6.75 5.09 -5.05
CA ASP A 47 -7.58 4.93 -6.26
C ASP A 47 -7.55 3.49 -6.78
N ALA A 48 -6.37 2.85 -6.80
CA ALA A 48 -6.22 1.48 -7.22
C ALA A 48 -6.96 0.49 -6.29
N LEU A 49 -6.84 0.67 -4.98
CA LEU A 49 -7.55 -0.15 -3.99
C LEU A 49 -9.07 0.02 -4.09
N ASN A 50 -9.55 1.26 -4.21
CA ASN A 50 -10.98 1.54 -4.38
C ASN A 50 -11.53 0.93 -5.66
N LYS A 51 -10.80 1.03 -6.77
CA LYS A 51 -11.16 0.44 -8.06
C LYS A 51 -11.20 -1.09 -7.99
N TYR A 52 -10.31 -1.69 -7.22
CA TYR A 52 -10.29 -3.13 -6.97
C TYR A 52 -11.44 -3.58 -6.06
N GLY A 53 -12.10 -2.66 -5.36
CA GLY A 53 -13.20 -2.92 -4.44
C GLY A 53 -12.79 -3.09 -2.97
N ILE A 54 -11.58 -2.68 -2.63
CA ILE A 54 -11.13 -2.59 -1.24
C ILE A 54 -11.55 -1.23 -0.68
N ARG A 55 -12.33 -1.27 0.39
CA ARG A 55 -12.85 -0.10 1.08
C ARG A 55 -12.50 -0.16 2.56
N GLY A 56 -12.56 0.97 3.25
CA GLY A 56 -12.27 1.00 4.68
C GLY A 56 -10.78 0.92 5.01
N LEU A 57 -9.95 1.61 4.23
CA LEU A 57 -8.54 1.77 4.50
C LEU A 57 -8.27 2.94 5.47
N THR A 58 -7.17 2.86 6.20
CA THR A 58 -6.67 3.91 7.09
C THR A 58 -5.32 4.38 6.61
N THR A 59 -5.07 5.68 6.69
CA THR A 59 -3.76 6.27 6.34
C THR A 59 -3.26 7.17 7.45
N TYR A 60 -1.94 7.18 7.64
CA TYR A 60 -1.28 8.09 8.56
C TYR A 60 0.16 8.36 8.14
N ALA A 61 0.64 9.57 8.43
CA ALA A 61 2.00 9.97 8.12
C ALA A 61 2.97 9.37 9.13
N VAL A 62 4.13 8.94 8.64
CA VAL A 62 5.22 8.39 9.43
C VAL A 62 6.56 8.90 8.92
N HIS A 63 7.58 8.81 9.76
CA HIS A 63 8.95 9.11 9.40
C HIS A 63 9.78 7.84 9.54
N GLY A 64 10.54 7.51 8.51
CA GLY A 64 11.40 6.33 8.48
C GLY A 64 12.86 6.68 8.34
N ALA A 65 13.73 5.90 8.97
CA ALA A 65 15.16 5.90 8.72
C ALA A 65 15.51 4.64 7.94
N GLY A 66 16.28 4.77 6.87
CA GLY A 66 16.67 3.64 6.02
C GLY A 66 17.79 3.99 5.05
N VAL A 67 17.93 3.17 4.00
CA VAL A 67 19.03 3.29 3.02
C VAL A 67 18.92 4.56 2.15
N GLN A 68 17.82 5.28 2.18
CA GLN A 68 17.61 6.54 1.47
C GLN A 68 18.43 7.69 2.13
N ILE A 69 19.72 7.44 2.36
CA ILE A 69 20.67 8.40 2.92
C ILE A 69 21.12 9.32 1.79
N GLY A 70 20.84 10.63 1.92
CA GLY A 70 21.45 11.65 1.09
C GLY A 70 20.61 12.28 -0.01
N THR A 71 19.42 11.84 -0.28
CA THR A 71 18.45 12.64 -1.04
C THR A 71 17.67 13.52 -0.07
N VAL A 72 18.30 14.63 0.29
CA VAL A 72 17.60 15.72 0.96
C VAL A 72 16.66 16.32 -0.09
N GLU A 73 15.45 15.80 -0.20
CA GLU A 73 14.38 16.59 -0.76
C GLU A 73 14.12 17.72 0.23
N ARG A 74 14.79 18.84 -0.02
CA ARG A 74 14.57 20.09 0.70
C ARG A 74 13.17 20.57 0.37
N TYR A 75 12.20 20.16 1.17
CA TYR A 75 10.95 20.91 1.27
C TYR A 75 11.31 22.25 1.94
N ALA A 76 11.23 23.31 1.15
CA ALA A 76 11.40 24.66 1.61
C ALA A 76 10.45 24.94 2.79
N GLY A 77 10.97 25.16 3.99
CA GLY A 77 10.24 25.72 5.12
C GLY A 77 10.25 24.95 6.43
N SER A 78 10.84 23.77 6.57
CA SER A 78 11.00 23.15 7.89
C SER A 78 12.42 23.38 8.41
N THR A 79 12.52 24.07 9.53
CA THR A 79 13.70 24.09 10.39
C THR A 79 13.90 22.68 10.94
N PHE A 80 14.77 21.89 10.30
CA PHE A 80 15.16 20.58 10.81
C PHE A 80 16.06 20.75 12.03
N ASP A 81 15.64 20.17 13.15
CA ASP A 81 16.53 19.88 14.26
C ASP A 81 17.55 18.84 13.78
N GLU A 82 18.85 19.06 14.04
CA GLU A 82 19.96 18.18 13.61
C GLU A 82 19.79 16.72 14.11
N SER A 83 18.98 16.48 15.15
CA SER A 83 18.64 15.15 15.66
C SER A 83 17.74 14.33 14.73
N ASN A 84 17.04 14.96 13.77
CA ASN A 84 16.12 14.32 12.83
C ASN A 84 16.64 14.32 11.39
N ALA A 85 17.90 14.66 11.16
CA ALA A 85 18.48 14.92 9.84
C ALA A 85 18.43 13.75 8.84
N ASN A 86 18.05 12.54 9.27
CA ASN A 86 18.04 11.34 8.45
C ASN A 86 16.67 10.67 8.33
N LEU A 87 15.58 11.31 8.80
CA LEU A 87 14.23 10.77 8.68
C LEU A 87 13.59 11.20 7.37
N VAL A 88 13.00 10.22 6.68
CA VAL A 88 12.27 10.41 5.43
C VAL A 88 10.78 10.26 5.69
N GLU A 89 10.01 11.22 5.20
CA GLU A 89 8.55 11.17 5.30
C GLU A 89 8.00 10.04 4.43
N LYS A 90 7.11 9.24 5.02
CA LYS A 90 6.35 8.17 4.39
C LYS A 90 4.89 8.25 4.82
N VAL A 91 4.03 7.55 4.09
CA VAL A 91 2.64 7.37 4.50
C VAL A 91 2.36 5.88 4.61
N VAL A 92 1.70 5.50 5.68
CA VAL A 92 1.17 4.14 5.85
C VAL A 92 -0.22 4.08 5.26
N VAL A 93 -0.45 3.06 4.44
CA VAL A 93 -1.78 2.62 4.01
C VAL A 93 -2.04 1.27 4.68
N GLU A 94 -3.12 1.19 5.42
CA GLU A 94 -3.47 0.04 6.23
C GLU A 94 -4.89 -0.41 5.93
N VAL A 95 -5.05 -1.71 5.67
CA VAL A 95 -6.34 -2.33 5.39
C VAL A 95 -6.36 -3.74 5.96
N VAL A 96 -7.51 -4.18 6.45
CA VAL A 96 -7.73 -5.57 6.86
C VAL A 96 -8.58 -6.25 5.81
N VAL A 97 -8.15 -7.43 5.38
CA VAL A 97 -8.81 -8.21 4.33
C VAL A 97 -8.87 -9.68 4.71
N VAL A 98 -9.75 -10.43 4.07
CA VAL A 98 -9.76 -11.89 4.18
C VAL A 98 -8.48 -12.47 3.56
N ARG A 99 -8.02 -13.60 4.09
CA ARG A 99 -6.77 -14.27 3.66
C ARG A 99 -6.68 -14.43 2.14
N GLU A 100 -7.77 -14.83 1.51
CA GLU A 100 -7.86 -15.09 0.07
C GLU A 100 -7.62 -13.86 -0.80
N GLN A 101 -7.78 -12.67 -0.24
CA GLN A 101 -7.56 -11.39 -0.96
C GLN A 101 -6.15 -10.83 -0.77
N CYS A 102 -5.36 -11.37 0.16
CA CYS A 102 -4.07 -10.77 0.53
C CYS A 102 -3.12 -10.63 -0.66
N GLN A 103 -2.95 -11.69 -1.47
CA GLN A 103 -2.06 -11.65 -2.62
C GLN A 103 -2.46 -10.56 -3.61
N GLU A 104 -3.74 -10.54 -4.00
CA GLU A 104 -4.25 -9.57 -4.96
C GLU A 104 -4.15 -8.13 -4.44
N VAL A 105 -4.40 -7.90 -3.14
CA VAL A 105 -4.28 -6.57 -2.52
C VAL A 105 -2.82 -6.10 -2.51
N VAL A 106 -1.89 -6.98 -2.19
CA VAL A 106 -0.46 -6.67 -2.24
C VAL A 106 -0.02 -6.36 -3.66
N ASP A 107 -0.46 -7.14 -4.65
CA ASP A 107 -0.17 -6.90 -6.07
C ASP A 107 -0.66 -5.52 -6.52
N VAL A 108 -1.89 -5.15 -6.15
CA VAL A 108 -2.48 -3.84 -6.46
C VAL A 108 -1.67 -2.69 -5.84
N ILE A 109 -1.25 -2.85 -4.57
CA ILE A 109 -0.44 -1.83 -3.88
C ILE A 109 0.93 -1.69 -4.53
N VAL A 110 1.61 -2.80 -4.82
CA VAL A 110 2.93 -2.78 -5.47
C VAL A 110 2.85 -2.11 -6.82
N ASP A 111 1.88 -2.48 -7.66
CA ASP A 111 1.70 -1.92 -9.00
C ASP A 111 1.47 -0.39 -8.97
N ALA A 112 0.72 0.09 -7.97
CA ALA A 112 0.42 1.52 -7.81
C ALA A 112 1.55 2.33 -7.13
N ALA A 113 2.30 1.70 -6.22
CA ALA A 113 3.28 2.39 -5.38
C ALA A 113 4.70 2.38 -5.93
N GLN A 114 5.09 1.36 -6.70
CA GLN A 114 6.47 1.17 -7.13
C GLN A 114 6.96 2.28 -8.07
N THR A 115 8.22 2.67 -7.89
CA THR A 115 8.98 3.51 -8.82
C THR A 115 10.17 2.76 -9.43
N GLY A 116 10.58 1.65 -8.81
CA GLY A 116 11.76 0.88 -9.14
C GLY A 116 13.03 1.44 -8.48
N GLU A 117 12.90 2.42 -7.60
CA GLU A 117 14.03 3.05 -6.93
C GLU A 117 14.05 2.74 -5.43
N ILE A 118 15.23 2.82 -4.82
CA ILE A 118 15.39 2.69 -3.37
C ILE A 118 14.50 3.71 -2.67
N GLY A 119 13.75 3.26 -1.67
CA GLY A 119 12.81 4.09 -0.93
C GLY A 119 11.35 3.90 -1.28
N ASP A 120 11.00 2.96 -2.17
CA ASP A 120 9.62 2.60 -2.49
C ASP A 120 8.82 2.06 -1.28
N GLY A 121 9.53 1.61 -0.25
CA GLY A 121 8.92 1.12 0.98
C GLY A 121 8.77 -0.40 1.02
N LYS A 122 7.98 -0.84 1.98
CA LYS A 122 7.70 -2.26 2.23
C LYS A 122 6.24 -2.46 2.62
N ILE A 123 5.76 -3.67 2.42
CA ILE A 123 4.45 -4.11 2.87
C ILE A 123 4.64 -5.19 3.93
N PHE A 124 3.93 -5.04 5.05
CA PHE A 124 3.89 -6.01 6.12
C PHE A 124 2.52 -6.65 6.20
N LEU A 125 2.50 -7.96 6.44
CA LEU A 125 1.29 -8.75 6.63
C LEU A 125 1.29 -9.25 8.06
N SER A 126 0.23 -8.97 8.80
CA SER A 126 0.06 -9.41 10.17
C SER A 126 -1.27 -10.14 10.34
N PRO A 127 -1.30 -11.28 11.03
CA PRO A 127 -2.55 -11.97 11.31
C PRO A 127 -3.45 -11.10 12.20
N VAL A 128 -4.75 -11.10 11.89
CA VAL A 128 -5.80 -10.47 12.67
C VAL A 128 -6.70 -11.55 13.23
N HIS A 129 -6.80 -11.61 14.56
CA HIS A 129 -7.54 -12.67 15.23
C HIS A 129 -9.04 -12.60 14.94
N ASP A 130 -9.61 -11.39 15.01
CA ASP A 130 -11.03 -11.16 14.72
C ASP A 130 -11.27 -9.69 14.36
N ILE A 131 -12.46 -9.42 13.82
CA ILE A 131 -12.91 -8.09 13.41
C ILE A 131 -14.27 -7.84 14.06
N VAL A 132 -14.47 -6.65 14.62
CA VAL A 132 -15.76 -6.21 15.16
C VAL A 132 -16.16 -4.89 14.51
N ARG A 133 -17.35 -4.85 13.93
CA ARG A 133 -17.92 -3.61 13.39
C ARG A 133 -18.57 -2.79 14.49
N ILE A 134 -18.04 -1.61 14.79
CA ILE A 134 -18.51 -0.76 15.88
C ILE A 134 -20.00 -0.41 15.73
N ARG A 135 -20.46 -0.08 14.52
CA ARG A 135 -21.83 0.36 14.29
C ARG A 135 -22.88 -0.73 14.55
N THR A 136 -22.57 -2.00 14.30
CA THR A 136 -23.56 -3.10 14.35
C THR A 136 -23.24 -4.16 15.37
N GLY A 137 -22.00 -4.21 15.90
CA GLY A 137 -21.53 -5.28 16.76
C GLY A 137 -21.30 -6.62 16.05
N GLU A 138 -21.40 -6.66 14.71
CA GLU A 138 -21.06 -7.86 13.93
C GLU A 138 -19.60 -8.24 14.10
N VAL A 139 -19.32 -9.54 14.03
CA VAL A 139 -17.97 -10.11 14.18
C VAL A 139 -17.59 -10.93 12.95
N GLY A 140 -16.28 -11.12 12.76
CA GLY A 140 -15.75 -12.01 11.74
C GLY A 140 -16.01 -11.54 10.31
N ALA A 141 -16.35 -12.47 9.44
CA ALA A 141 -16.57 -12.21 8.02
C ALA A 141 -17.69 -11.19 7.73
N ALA A 142 -18.74 -11.16 8.57
CA ALA A 142 -19.79 -10.17 8.45
C ALA A 142 -19.31 -8.75 8.78
N ALA A 143 -18.39 -8.63 9.74
CA ALA A 143 -17.77 -7.36 10.10
C ALA A 143 -16.76 -6.87 9.05
N GLU A 144 -16.02 -7.78 8.42
CA GLU A 144 -15.06 -7.44 7.36
C GLU A 144 -15.75 -6.94 6.10
N ARG A 145 -16.87 -7.54 5.72
CA ARG A 145 -17.57 -7.22 4.49
C ARG A 145 -18.08 -5.78 4.45
N MET A 146 -17.72 -5.06 3.40
CA MET A 146 -18.16 -3.68 3.14
C MET A 146 -19.13 -3.64 1.97
N ALA A 147 -20.24 -2.89 2.09
CA ALA A 147 -21.20 -2.69 1.01
C ALA A 147 -20.52 -2.07 -0.22
N GLY A 148 -20.74 -2.69 -1.40
CA GLY A 148 -20.07 -2.30 -2.64
C GLY A 148 -18.57 -2.64 -2.69
N GLY A 149 -18.06 -3.43 -1.75
CA GLY A 149 -16.70 -3.94 -1.75
C GLY A 149 -16.49 -5.13 -2.68
N ARG A 150 -15.31 -5.73 -2.62
CA ARG A 150 -14.86 -6.80 -3.53
C ARG A 150 -15.83 -7.99 -3.61
N SER A 151 -16.38 -8.40 -2.47
CA SER A 151 -17.35 -9.51 -2.41
C SER A 151 -18.64 -9.23 -3.18
N ASP A 152 -19.13 -8.00 -3.10
CA ASP A 152 -20.34 -7.58 -3.83
C ASP A 152 -20.07 -7.40 -5.33
N MET A 153 -18.85 -7.03 -5.70
CA MET A 153 -18.43 -6.91 -7.10
C MET A 153 -18.37 -8.28 -7.79
N LYS A 154 -17.84 -9.30 -7.09
CA LYS A 154 -17.76 -10.68 -7.62
C LYS A 154 -19.14 -11.34 -7.77
N ALA A 155 -20.12 -10.96 -6.95
CA ALA A 155 -21.48 -11.52 -7.00
C ALA A 155 -22.34 -11.00 -8.17
N LYS A 156 -21.87 -9.97 -8.89
CA LYS A 156 -22.59 -9.34 -10.02
C LYS A 156 -22.15 -9.83 -11.41
N VAL A 157 -21.27 -10.84 -11.46
CA VAL A 157 -20.77 -11.42 -12.73
C VAL A 157 -21.48 -12.74 -13.05
#